data_6cb900896193e95c95321403139aeb77
#
_entry.id   6cb900896193e95c95321403139aeb77
#
_cell.length_a   1.000
_cell.length_b   1.000
_cell.length_c   1.000
_cell.angle_alpha   90.00
_cell.angle_beta   90.00
_cell.angle_gamma   90.00
#
_symmetry.space_group_name_H-M   'P 1'
#
loop_
_entity.id
_entity.type
_entity.pdbx_description
1 polymer ?
#
loop_
_entity_poly.entity_id
_entity_poly.type
_entity_poly.pdbx_seq_one_letter_code
_entity_poly.pdbx_strand_id
1 'polypeptide(L)'
;MLKQVSDTLLAPSNLSHQSLLNIFDVMSHRHIDYADLYFQLSQDESWVLEDSIIKEGGFHIDRGVGVRAVSGEKTGFAYSDQINLASLQQCAEAVKGIAQIKEGNLISPQVFNAVNAVQRYAAINPLESLTKEKKIELLHLVDRTARAEDPRVTHVSAALSSIYEEVLVVATDGTLAADIRPLVRLSISVLVEEDGKRERGSCGSGGRFGLDWFFDVVNGDIRAVNFAKEAVRQALVNLSAVAAPAGLMPVVLGAGWPGVLLHEAVGHGLEGDFNRKESSLFTGKIGELVTSPLCTIVDDGTLQNRRGSLTIDDEGVPSQCNVLIKDGILQGYMQDKLNARLMGVKPTGNGRRESYAHLPMPRMTNTYMLAGQSKFDDLISSVERGIYAPHFGGGQVDITSGKFVFSTSEAYLIEKGKITKPVKGATLIGSGIDVMQKVSMVADETDLDLGIGVCGKDGQSVPVGVGQPALKIDEITVGGTN
;
A
#
# COMPACT_ATOMS: atom_id res chain seq x y z
N MET A 1 -16.88 -1.56 -18.12
CA MET A 1 -15.64 -2.16 -17.54
C MET A 1 -15.43 -3.60 -18.05
N LEU A 2 -16.22 -4.62 -17.62
CA LEU A 2 -15.97 -6.02 -18.00
C LEU A 2 -15.84 -6.25 -19.52
N LYS A 3 -16.76 -5.68 -20.33
CA LYS A 3 -16.68 -5.76 -21.79
C LYS A 3 -15.39 -5.12 -22.32
N GLN A 4 -15.05 -3.92 -21.90
CA GLN A 4 -13.84 -3.21 -22.34
C GLN A 4 -12.59 -4.05 -22.05
N VAL A 5 -12.42 -4.53 -20.82
CA VAL A 5 -11.28 -5.34 -20.40
C VAL A 5 -11.23 -6.67 -21.17
N SER A 6 -12.37 -7.32 -21.41
CA SER A 6 -12.43 -8.54 -22.23
C SER A 6 -12.05 -8.26 -23.70
N ASP A 7 -12.48 -7.13 -24.26
CA ASP A 7 -12.13 -6.72 -25.61
C ASP A 7 -10.62 -6.44 -25.74
N THR A 8 -9.99 -5.89 -24.69
CA THR A 8 -8.54 -5.64 -24.66
C THR A 8 -7.72 -6.92 -24.45
N LEU A 9 -8.10 -7.78 -23.51
CA LEU A 9 -7.27 -8.90 -23.07
C LEU A 9 -7.55 -10.20 -23.83
N LEU A 10 -8.80 -10.47 -24.20
CA LEU A 10 -9.20 -11.76 -24.80
C LEU A 10 -9.43 -11.68 -26.31
N ALA A 11 -10.09 -10.63 -26.80
CA ALA A 11 -10.49 -10.55 -28.21
C ALA A 11 -9.32 -10.59 -29.22
N PRO A 12 -8.14 -9.97 -28.97
CA PRO A 12 -7.02 -10.04 -29.92
C PRO A 12 -6.54 -11.46 -30.23
N SER A 13 -6.78 -12.41 -29.33
CA SER A 13 -6.42 -13.83 -29.48
C SER A 13 -7.64 -14.73 -29.72
N ASN A 14 -8.80 -14.16 -30.03
CA ASN A 14 -10.06 -14.86 -30.24
C ASN A 14 -10.44 -15.80 -29.06
N LEU A 15 -10.07 -15.43 -27.84
CA LEU A 15 -10.44 -16.17 -26.64
C LEU A 15 -11.89 -15.83 -26.26
N SER A 16 -12.71 -16.87 -26.12
CA SER A 16 -14.09 -16.77 -25.65
C SER A 16 -14.23 -17.34 -24.25
N HIS A 17 -15.33 -17.08 -23.58
CA HIS A 17 -15.65 -17.73 -22.29
C HIS A 17 -15.62 -19.25 -22.42
N GLN A 18 -16.04 -19.83 -23.57
CA GLN A 18 -15.95 -21.27 -23.80
C GLN A 18 -14.51 -21.76 -23.90
N SER A 19 -13.61 -20.97 -24.51
CA SER A 19 -12.18 -21.27 -24.53
C SER A 19 -11.61 -21.36 -23.11
N LEU A 20 -12.01 -20.43 -22.21
CA LEU A 20 -11.55 -20.42 -20.83
C LEU A 20 -12.12 -21.59 -20.01
N LEU A 21 -13.37 -21.99 -20.24
CA LEU A 21 -13.95 -23.22 -19.64
C LEU A 21 -13.14 -24.45 -20.04
N ASN A 22 -12.79 -24.56 -21.31
CA ASN A 22 -11.97 -25.68 -21.82
C ASN A 22 -10.57 -25.72 -21.18
N ILE A 23 -10.00 -24.58 -20.80
CA ILE A 23 -8.73 -24.53 -20.05
C ILE A 23 -8.90 -25.15 -18.63
N PHE A 24 -9.99 -24.85 -17.96
CA PHE A 24 -10.28 -25.49 -16.66
C PHE A 24 -10.49 -27.00 -16.81
N ASP A 25 -11.11 -27.45 -17.92
CA ASP A 25 -11.28 -28.87 -18.18
C ASP A 25 -9.94 -29.62 -18.32
N VAL A 26 -8.90 -28.99 -18.86
CA VAL A 26 -7.54 -29.56 -18.91
C VAL A 26 -7.03 -29.91 -17.52
N MET A 27 -7.39 -29.12 -16.51
CA MET A 27 -6.99 -29.33 -15.11
C MET A 27 -7.91 -30.31 -14.35
N SER A 28 -9.15 -30.57 -14.84
CA SER A 28 -10.21 -31.30 -14.13
C SER A 28 -9.94 -32.80 -13.89
N HIS A 29 -8.95 -33.40 -14.58
CA HIS A 29 -8.61 -34.83 -14.42
C HIS A 29 -7.82 -35.15 -13.15
N ARG A 30 -7.68 -34.15 -12.23
CA ARG A 30 -6.98 -34.30 -10.95
C ARG A 30 -7.76 -33.62 -9.83
N HIS A 31 -7.47 -33.98 -8.58
CA HIS A 31 -8.14 -33.36 -7.42
C HIS A 31 -7.63 -31.94 -7.22
N ILE A 32 -8.32 -30.99 -7.82
CA ILE A 32 -8.09 -29.55 -7.69
C ILE A 32 -9.30 -28.92 -7.03
N ASP A 33 -9.10 -28.22 -5.92
CA ASP A 33 -10.17 -27.59 -5.14
C ASP A 33 -10.59 -26.25 -5.75
N TYR A 34 -9.63 -25.53 -6.38
CA TYR A 34 -9.83 -24.22 -6.96
C TYR A 34 -8.77 -23.95 -8.03
N ALA A 35 -9.16 -23.26 -9.11
CA ALA A 35 -8.23 -22.74 -10.10
C ALA A 35 -8.69 -21.37 -10.59
N ASP A 36 -7.74 -20.52 -10.95
CA ASP A 36 -7.99 -19.21 -11.56
C ASP A 36 -7.02 -18.89 -12.70
N LEU A 37 -7.49 -17.99 -13.57
CA LEU A 37 -6.77 -17.32 -14.61
C LEU A 37 -6.79 -15.82 -14.31
N TYR A 38 -5.62 -15.23 -14.17
CA TYR A 38 -5.45 -13.79 -13.95
C TYR A 38 -4.79 -13.16 -15.17
N PHE A 39 -5.56 -12.39 -15.92
CA PHE A 39 -5.07 -11.65 -17.08
C PHE A 39 -4.78 -10.22 -16.69
N GLN A 40 -3.70 -9.67 -17.24
CA GLN A 40 -3.28 -8.29 -16.95
C GLN A 40 -2.70 -7.63 -18.21
N LEU A 41 -2.98 -6.33 -18.34
CA LEU A 41 -2.24 -5.37 -19.16
C LEU A 41 -1.84 -4.23 -18.24
N SER A 42 -0.55 -3.87 -18.23
CA SER A 42 -0.03 -2.67 -17.59
C SER A 42 0.65 -1.76 -18.60
N GLN A 43 0.42 -0.46 -18.48
CA GLN A 43 1.14 0.59 -19.18
C GLN A 43 1.69 1.56 -18.16
N ASP A 44 3.00 1.72 -18.15
CA ASP A 44 3.72 2.53 -17.19
C ASP A 44 4.45 3.67 -17.90
N GLU A 45 4.31 4.89 -17.39
CA GLU A 45 5.03 6.05 -17.86
C GLU A 45 5.70 6.77 -16.69
N SER A 46 6.96 7.15 -16.87
CA SER A 46 7.71 7.89 -15.85
C SER A 46 8.51 9.03 -16.47
N TRP A 47 8.66 10.09 -15.70
CA TRP A 47 9.47 11.27 -16.03
C TRP A 47 10.28 11.68 -14.81
N VAL A 48 11.57 11.95 -15.00
CA VAL A 48 12.47 12.42 -13.94
C VAL A 48 13.12 13.72 -14.36
N LEU A 49 13.00 14.71 -13.48
CA LEU A 49 13.71 15.98 -13.57
C LEU A 49 14.76 16.03 -12.45
N GLU A 50 15.99 16.40 -12.79
CA GLU A 50 17.06 16.73 -11.86
C GLU A 50 17.71 18.05 -12.27
N ASP A 51 17.79 18.96 -11.31
CA ASP A 51 18.43 20.28 -11.49
C ASP A 51 17.99 21.00 -12.77
N SER A 52 16.68 21.15 -12.91
CA SER A 52 16.02 21.86 -14.02
C SER A 52 16.14 21.17 -15.38
N ILE A 53 16.65 19.95 -15.43
CA ILE A 53 16.81 19.17 -16.67
C ILE A 53 16.00 17.89 -16.60
N ILE A 54 15.18 17.61 -17.62
CA ILE A 54 14.55 16.29 -17.76
C ILE A 54 15.65 15.28 -18.11
N LYS A 55 15.93 14.35 -17.20
CA LYS A 55 16.98 13.34 -17.34
C LYS A 55 16.46 12.08 -18.02
N GLU A 56 15.25 11.67 -17.63
CA GLU A 56 14.67 10.41 -18.09
C GLU A 56 13.20 10.60 -18.45
N GLY A 57 12.75 9.86 -19.45
CA GLY A 57 11.37 9.63 -19.78
C GLY A 57 11.25 8.18 -20.23
N GLY A 58 10.47 7.38 -19.51
CA GLY A 58 10.26 5.96 -19.76
C GLY A 58 8.80 5.66 -20.11
N PHE A 59 8.60 4.67 -20.99
CA PHE A 59 7.29 4.08 -21.25
C PHE A 59 7.47 2.57 -21.40
N HIS A 60 6.65 1.81 -20.69
CA HIS A 60 6.68 0.36 -20.70
C HIS A 60 5.26 -0.20 -20.83
N ILE A 61 5.13 -1.30 -21.59
CA ILE A 61 3.89 -2.07 -21.67
C ILE A 61 4.24 -3.51 -21.31
N ASP A 62 3.49 -4.06 -20.36
CA ASP A 62 3.56 -5.47 -20.01
C ASP A 62 2.15 -6.08 -20.04
N ARG A 63 2.03 -7.32 -20.52
CA ARG A 63 0.77 -8.05 -20.55
C ARG A 63 1.01 -9.54 -20.47
N GLY A 64 0.11 -10.22 -19.81
CA GLY A 64 0.23 -11.67 -19.69
C GLY A 64 -0.92 -12.29 -18.91
N VAL A 65 -0.74 -13.57 -18.60
CA VAL A 65 -1.69 -14.36 -17.84
C VAL A 65 -0.98 -15.25 -16.83
N GLY A 66 -1.45 -15.26 -15.61
CA GLY A 66 -1.10 -16.22 -14.57
C GLY A 66 -2.18 -17.30 -14.48
N VAL A 67 -1.78 -18.55 -14.42
CA VAL A 67 -2.64 -19.72 -14.24
C VAL A 67 -2.30 -20.38 -12.91
N ARG A 68 -3.28 -20.51 -12.03
CA ARG A 68 -3.10 -21.10 -10.71
C ARG A 68 -4.06 -22.27 -10.50
N ALA A 69 -3.56 -23.34 -9.89
CA ALA A 69 -4.37 -24.46 -9.39
C ALA A 69 -4.03 -24.76 -7.94
N VAL A 70 -5.04 -25.03 -7.12
CA VAL A 70 -4.92 -25.27 -5.69
C VAL A 70 -5.47 -26.66 -5.36
N SER A 71 -4.69 -27.46 -4.62
CA SER A 71 -5.08 -28.79 -4.11
C SER A 71 -4.66 -28.92 -2.65
N GLY A 72 -5.61 -28.88 -1.71
CA GLY A 72 -5.33 -28.77 -0.29
C GLY A 72 -4.60 -27.47 0.03
N GLU A 73 -3.40 -27.57 0.57
CA GLU A 73 -2.49 -26.44 0.85
C GLU A 73 -1.51 -26.15 -0.30
N LYS A 74 -1.44 -27.03 -1.29
CA LYS A 74 -0.48 -26.93 -2.38
C LYS A 74 -1.03 -26.05 -3.49
N THR A 75 -0.16 -25.21 -4.04
CA THR A 75 -0.47 -24.34 -5.17
C THR A 75 0.48 -24.63 -6.32
N GLY A 76 -0.07 -24.94 -7.49
CA GLY A 76 0.63 -24.93 -8.78
C GLY A 76 0.43 -23.56 -9.44
N PHE A 77 1.50 -23.04 -10.00
CA PHE A 77 1.47 -21.75 -10.69
C PHE A 77 2.35 -21.76 -11.93
N ALA A 78 1.83 -21.22 -13.01
CA ALA A 78 2.55 -20.96 -14.25
C ALA A 78 2.03 -19.67 -14.87
N TYR A 79 2.86 -18.98 -15.63
CA TYR A 79 2.47 -17.73 -16.30
C TYR A 79 3.06 -17.64 -17.71
N SER A 80 2.49 -16.76 -18.51
CA SER A 80 2.97 -16.44 -19.86
C SER A 80 2.73 -14.96 -20.16
N ASP A 81 3.67 -14.34 -20.84
CA ASP A 81 3.54 -13.01 -21.46
C ASP A 81 2.68 -13.02 -22.73
N GLN A 82 2.28 -14.22 -23.19
CA GLN A 82 1.42 -14.38 -24.36
C GLN A 82 0.02 -14.83 -23.94
N ILE A 83 -0.97 -13.98 -24.21
CA ILE A 83 -2.37 -14.30 -24.01
C ILE A 83 -2.92 -14.95 -25.28
N ASN A 84 -2.78 -16.28 -25.39
CA ASN A 84 -3.37 -17.09 -26.47
C ASN A 84 -3.72 -18.50 -25.97
N LEU A 85 -4.51 -19.24 -26.75
CA LEU A 85 -5.01 -20.55 -26.33
C LEU A 85 -3.88 -21.56 -26.08
N ALA A 86 -2.83 -21.56 -26.90
CA ALA A 86 -1.72 -22.51 -26.76
C ALA A 86 -0.93 -22.28 -25.46
N SER A 87 -0.61 -21.02 -25.13
CA SER A 87 0.07 -20.66 -23.88
C SER A 87 -0.77 -20.98 -22.66
N LEU A 88 -2.08 -20.70 -22.69
CA LEU A 88 -3.02 -21.07 -21.63
C LEU A 88 -3.06 -22.59 -21.40
N GLN A 89 -3.13 -23.38 -22.47
CA GLN A 89 -3.09 -24.85 -22.38
C GLN A 89 -1.78 -25.34 -21.77
N GLN A 90 -0.64 -24.80 -22.21
CA GLN A 90 0.67 -25.16 -21.68
C GLN A 90 0.78 -24.83 -20.18
N CYS A 91 0.33 -23.65 -19.74
CA CYS A 91 0.28 -23.29 -18.33
C CYS A 91 -0.64 -24.22 -17.53
N ALA A 92 -1.83 -24.52 -18.05
CA ALA A 92 -2.79 -25.44 -17.40
C ALA A 92 -2.21 -26.85 -17.23
N GLU A 93 -1.51 -27.36 -18.24
CA GLU A 93 -0.80 -28.64 -18.16
C GLU A 93 0.32 -28.62 -17.10
N ALA A 94 1.06 -27.53 -17.00
CA ALA A 94 2.12 -27.38 -16.01
C ALA A 94 1.57 -27.35 -14.56
N VAL A 95 0.51 -26.59 -14.31
CA VAL A 95 -0.03 -26.43 -12.94
C VAL A 95 -0.78 -27.66 -12.44
N LYS A 96 -1.40 -28.46 -13.32
CA LYS A 96 -2.09 -29.68 -12.89
C LYS A 96 -1.15 -30.73 -12.28
N GLY A 97 0.16 -30.63 -12.54
CA GLY A 97 1.18 -31.49 -11.96
C GLY A 97 1.25 -31.44 -10.42
N ILE A 98 0.75 -30.35 -9.79
CA ILE A 98 0.74 -30.18 -8.34
C ILE A 98 -0.24 -31.12 -7.62
N ALA A 99 -1.32 -31.50 -8.30
CA ALA A 99 -2.36 -32.35 -7.72
C ALA A 99 -2.00 -33.83 -7.83
N GLN A 100 -2.27 -34.60 -6.77
CA GLN A 100 -2.13 -36.06 -6.81
C GLN A 100 -3.13 -36.69 -7.78
N ILE A 101 -2.75 -37.83 -8.40
CA ILE A 101 -3.65 -38.64 -9.20
C ILE A 101 -4.63 -39.33 -8.22
N LYS A 102 -5.68 -38.63 -7.83
CA LYS A 102 -6.87 -39.22 -7.20
C LYS A 102 -8.04 -38.82 -8.09
N GLU A 103 -8.93 -39.77 -8.34
CA GLU A 103 -10.20 -39.43 -8.98
C GLU A 103 -10.93 -38.40 -8.12
N GLY A 104 -11.00 -37.20 -8.64
CA GLY A 104 -11.66 -36.03 -8.05
C GLY A 104 -12.23 -35.18 -9.14
N ASN A 105 -13.48 -34.80 -9.00
CA ASN A 105 -14.09 -33.88 -9.96
C ASN A 105 -13.72 -32.45 -9.56
N LEU A 106 -12.91 -31.80 -10.39
CA LEU A 106 -12.95 -30.34 -10.44
C LEU A 106 -14.36 -29.98 -10.93
N ILE A 107 -15.08 -29.21 -10.14
CA ILE A 107 -16.34 -28.61 -10.60
C ILE A 107 -15.97 -27.46 -11.53
N SER A 108 -15.84 -27.75 -12.83
CA SER A 108 -15.76 -26.68 -13.83
C SER A 108 -17.08 -25.91 -13.80
N PRO A 109 -17.05 -24.56 -13.69
CA PRO A 109 -18.26 -23.78 -13.73
C PRO A 109 -18.93 -23.98 -15.10
N GLN A 110 -20.22 -24.24 -15.10
CA GLN A 110 -20.97 -24.29 -16.37
C GLN A 110 -21.17 -22.89 -16.94
N VAL A 111 -21.14 -21.85 -16.10
CA VAL A 111 -21.33 -20.45 -16.45
C VAL A 111 -20.49 -19.59 -15.51
N PHE A 112 -19.86 -18.56 -16.05
CA PHE A 112 -19.23 -17.50 -15.27
C PHE A 112 -20.26 -16.45 -14.87
N ASN A 113 -20.16 -15.97 -13.64
CA ASN A 113 -21.00 -14.93 -13.08
C ASN A 113 -20.18 -13.64 -12.94
N ALA A 114 -20.64 -12.57 -13.60
CA ALA A 114 -20.01 -11.27 -13.48
C ALA A 114 -20.11 -10.76 -12.03
N VAL A 115 -18.96 -10.43 -11.44
CA VAL A 115 -18.89 -9.83 -10.11
C VAL A 115 -19.35 -8.38 -10.21
N ASN A 116 -20.37 -8.02 -9.41
CA ASN A 116 -20.86 -6.66 -9.30
C ASN A 116 -20.22 -5.99 -8.08
N ALA A 117 -19.19 -5.18 -8.31
CA ALA A 117 -18.47 -4.43 -7.27
C ALA A 117 -18.68 -2.93 -7.45
N VAL A 118 -18.68 -2.20 -6.33
CA VAL A 118 -18.76 -0.73 -6.33
C VAL A 118 -17.42 -0.16 -6.74
N GLN A 119 -17.40 0.64 -7.81
CA GLN A 119 -16.18 1.33 -8.25
C GLN A 119 -15.64 2.27 -7.17
N ARG A 120 -14.32 2.21 -6.96
CA ARG A 120 -13.63 3.02 -5.96
C ARG A 120 -12.87 4.19 -6.58
N TYR A 121 -12.74 4.22 -7.87
CA TYR A 121 -12.08 5.25 -8.68
C TYR A 121 -12.63 5.24 -10.11
N ALA A 122 -12.38 6.31 -10.84
CA ALA A 122 -12.74 6.38 -12.25
C ALA A 122 -11.89 5.41 -13.09
N ALA A 123 -12.54 4.71 -14.02
CA ALA A 123 -11.86 3.81 -14.96
C ALA A 123 -11.25 4.63 -16.12
N ILE A 124 -10.17 5.35 -15.85
CA ILE A 124 -9.49 6.25 -16.80
C ILE A 124 -8.06 5.77 -17.08
N ASN A 125 -7.53 6.19 -18.22
CA ASN A 125 -6.10 6.06 -18.50
C ASN A 125 -5.37 7.33 -18.00
N PRO A 126 -4.62 7.27 -16.87
CA PRO A 126 -3.96 8.44 -16.31
C PRO A 126 -2.81 8.95 -17.20
N LEU A 127 -2.25 8.11 -18.08
CA LEU A 127 -1.21 8.50 -19.01
C LEU A 127 -1.71 9.55 -20.02
N GLU A 128 -3.01 9.52 -20.33
CA GLU A 128 -3.66 10.43 -21.28
C GLU A 128 -4.28 11.67 -20.62
N SER A 129 -4.28 11.75 -19.28
CA SER A 129 -4.88 12.87 -18.54
C SER A 129 -4.14 14.19 -18.72
N LEU A 130 -2.86 14.14 -19.10
CA LEU A 130 -2.05 15.30 -19.46
C LEU A 130 -1.24 15.01 -20.74
N THR A 131 -1.03 16.04 -21.56
CA THR A 131 -0.06 15.96 -22.68
C THR A 131 1.38 15.90 -22.15
N LYS A 132 2.31 15.43 -22.98
CA LYS A 132 3.74 15.38 -22.65
C LYS A 132 4.27 16.73 -22.17
N GLU A 133 3.91 17.80 -22.88
CA GLU A 133 4.32 19.18 -22.55
C GLU A 133 3.84 19.58 -21.16
N LYS A 134 2.60 19.23 -20.81
CA LYS A 134 2.02 19.51 -19.48
C LYS A 134 2.69 18.71 -18.36
N LYS A 135 3.08 17.47 -18.60
CA LYS A 135 3.86 16.65 -17.64
C LYS A 135 5.22 17.28 -17.36
N ILE A 136 5.91 17.73 -18.41
CA ILE A 136 7.19 18.43 -18.31
C ILE A 136 7.01 19.80 -17.63
N GLU A 137 5.95 20.55 -17.96
CA GLU A 137 5.61 21.82 -17.29
C GLU A 137 5.40 21.65 -15.79
N LEU A 138 4.71 20.57 -15.37
CA LEU A 138 4.51 20.25 -13.95
C LEU A 138 5.83 20.06 -13.20
N LEU A 139 6.76 19.29 -13.78
CA LEU A 139 8.07 19.05 -13.16
C LEU A 139 8.91 20.34 -13.08
N HIS A 140 8.91 21.16 -14.14
CA HIS A 140 9.58 22.47 -14.11
C HIS A 140 8.92 23.46 -13.14
N LEU A 141 7.59 23.40 -12.99
CA LEU A 141 6.88 24.22 -12.00
C LEU A 141 7.37 23.89 -10.59
N VAL A 142 7.44 22.60 -10.25
CA VAL A 142 7.94 22.12 -8.96
C VAL A 142 9.38 22.54 -8.70
N ASP A 143 10.28 22.36 -9.67
CA ASP A 143 11.70 22.74 -9.55
C ASP A 143 11.86 24.26 -9.32
N ARG A 144 11.21 25.08 -10.15
CA ARG A 144 11.26 26.55 -9.99
C ARG A 144 10.69 27.00 -8.65
N THR A 145 9.59 26.38 -8.19
CA THR A 145 8.99 26.69 -6.90
C THR A 145 9.95 26.38 -5.76
N ALA A 146 10.53 25.18 -5.75
CA ALA A 146 11.46 24.78 -4.69
C ALA A 146 12.68 25.72 -4.62
N ARG A 147 13.26 26.09 -5.76
CA ARG A 147 14.41 27.01 -5.81
C ARG A 147 14.07 28.44 -5.42
N ALA A 148 12.84 28.87 -5.69
CA ALA A 148 12.39 30.24 -5.34
C ALA A 148 12.03 30.38 -3.86
N GLU A 149 11.69 29.26 -3.18
CA GLU A 149 11.26 29.26 -1.78
C GLU A 149 12.40 29.62 -0.81
N ASP A 150 13.62 29.12 -1.07
CA ASP A 150 14.78 29.44 -0.24
C ASP A 150 16.10 29.38 -1.04
N PRO A 151 17.00 30.39 -0.91
CA PRO A 151 18.27 30.41 -1.64
C PRO A 151 19.27 29.32 -1.26
N ARG A 152 19.06 28.61 -0.14
CA ARG A 152 19.88 27.47 0.29
C ARG A 152 19.56 26.17 -0.45
N VAL A 153 18.52 26.16 -1.30
CA VAL A 153 18.20 25.01 -2.14
C VAL A 153 19.28 24.83 -3.20
N THR A 154 20.07 23.76 -3.09
CA THR A 154 21.18 23.46 -4.00
C THR A 154 20.85 22.40 -5.03
N HIS A 155 19.95 21.46 -4.70
CA HIS A 155 19.55 20.38 -5.59
C HIS A 155 18.04 20.10 -5.49
N VAL A 156 17.40 19.87 -6.63
CA VAL A 156 16.00 19.49 -6.73
C VAL A 156 15.88 18.29 -7.66
N SER A 157 15.22 17.25 -7.18
CA SER A 157 14.80 16.09 -7.98
C SER A 157 13.29 15.94 -7.89
N ALA A 158 12.64 15.78 -9.03
CA ALA A 158 11.21 15.52 -9.12
C ALA A 158 10.93 14.36 -10.06
N ALA A 159 10.11 13.41 -9.64
CA ALA A 159 9.70 12.26 -10.43
C ALA A 159 8.17 12.19 -10.51
N LEU A 160 7.67 12.00 -11.73
CA LEU A 160 6.26 11.81 -12.04
C LEU A 160 6.09 10.43 -12.63
N SER A 161 5.18 9.61 -12.09
CA SER A 161 4.83 8.31 -12.64
C SER A 161 3.34 8.14 -12.78
N SER A 162 2.93 7.40 -13.79
CA SER A 162 1.55 7.01 -14.05
C SER A 162 1.48 5.58 -14.55
N ILE A 163 0.51 4.83 -14.05
CA ILE A 163 0.25 3.44 -14.39
C ILE A 163 -1.22 3.31 -14.77
N TYR A 164 -1.46 2.68 -15.91
CA TYR A 164 -2.77 2.21 -16.34
C TYR A 164 -2.76 0.69 -16.35
N GLU A 165 -3.68 0.08 -15.60
CA GLU A 165 -3.76 -1.36 -15.49
C GLU A 165 -5.18 -1.84 -15.80
N GLU A 166 -5.30 -2.87 -16.65
CA GLU A 166 -6.51 -3.65 -16.86
C GLU A 166 -6.32 -5.06 -16.34
N VAL A 167 -7.24 -5.54 -15.52
CA VAL A 167 -7.21 -6.89 -14.96
C VAL A 167 -8.52 -7.64 -15.22
N LEU A 168 -8.40 -8.94 -15.51
CA LEU A 168 -9.53 -9.85 -15.63
C LEU A 168 -9.23 -11.13 -14.84
N VAL A 169 -10.12 -11.47 -13.92
CA VAL A 169 -10.05 -12.69 -13.12
C VAL A 169 -11.17 -13.64 -13.50
N VAL A 170 -10.80 -14.87 -13.84
CA VAL A 170 -11.75 -15.94 -14.17
C VAL A 170 -11.41 -17.16 -13.32
N ALA A 171 -12.39 -17.75 -12.62
CA ALA A 171 -12.11 -18.85 -11.71
C ALA A 171 -13.17 -19.95 -11.71
N THR A 172 -12.77 -21.14 -11.21
CA THR A 172 -13.61 -22.35 -11.16
C THR A 172 -14.79 -22.27 -10.21
N ASP A 173 -14.81 -21.28 -9.29
CA ASP A 173 -15.97 -20.97 -8.44
C ASP A 173 -17.03 -20.13 -9.17
N GLY A 174 -16.85 -19.89 -10.46
CA GLY A 174 -17.72 -19.09 -11.30
C GLY A 174 -17.38 -17.60 -11.34
N THR A 175 -16.33 -17.16 -10.65
CA THR A 175 -15.90 -15.74 -10.66
C THR A 175 -15.55 -15.29 -12.08
N LEU A 176 -16.14 -14.15 -12.50
CA LEU A 176 -15.73 -13.36 -13.65
C LEU A 176 -15.68 -11.91 -13.21
N ALA A 177 -14.51 -11.37 -13.00
CA ALA A 177 -14.31 -10.05 -12.42
C ALA A 177 -13.29 -9.24 -13.22
N ALA A 178 -13.55 -7.94 -13.41
CA ALA A 178 -12.65 -7.04 -14.11
C ALA A 178 -12.51 -5.70 -13.38
N ASP A 179 -11.33 -5.10 -13.50
CA ASP A 179 -11.05 -3.76 -12.98
C ASP A 179 -10.16 -2.99 -13.95
N ILE A 180 -10.27 -1.65 -13.93
CA ILE A 180 -9.38 -0.73 -14.62
C ILE A 180 -8.81 0.20 -13.57
N ARG A 181 -7.50 0.14 -13.37
CA ARG A 181 -6.81 0.69 -12.20
C ARG A 181 -5.86 1.81 -12.60
N PRO A 182 -6.25 3.08 -12.56
CA PRO A 182 -5.31 4.17 -12.65
C PRO A 182 -4.45 4.24 -11.39
N LEU A 183 -3.19 4.66 -11.55
CA LEU A 183 -2.33 4.97 -10.41
C LEU A 183 -1.33 6.05 -10.83
N VAL A 184 -1.23 7.13 -10.05
CA VAL A 184 -0.28 8.19 -10.28
C VAL A 184 0.54 8.51 -9.03
N ARG A 185 1.73 9.08 -9.23
CA ARG A 185 2.60 9.55 -8.16
C ARG A 185 3.46 10.71 -8.63
N LEU A 186 3.51 11.77 -7.82
CA LEU A 186 4.53 12.83 -7.87
C LEU A 186 5.41 12.70 -6.62
N SER A 187 6.72 12.66 -6.81
CA SER A 187 7.71 12.65 -5.72
C SER A 187 8.69 13.80 -5.91
N ILE A 188 8.95 14.54 -4.84
CA ILE A 188 9.83 15.72 -4.84
C ILE A 188 10.86 15.51 -3.74
N SER A 189 12.13 15.73 -4.05
CA SER A 189 13.23 15.72 -3.09
C SER A 189 14.07 16.96 -3.27
N VAL A 190 14.38 17.63 -2.18
CA VAL A 190 15.15 18.88 -2.15
C VAL A 190 16.33 18.68 -1.22
N LEU A 191 17.50 19.19 -1.63
CA LEU A 191 18.67 19.32 -0.78
C LEU A 191 18.93 20.81 -0.51
N VAL A 192 19.10 21.15 0.75
CA VAL A 192 19.53 22.47 1.19
C VAL A 192 20.93 22.40 1.78
N GLU A 193 21.72 23.49 1.60
CA GLU A 193 23.08 23.59 2.14
C GLU A 193 23.30 24.94 2.80
N GLU A 194 23.88 24.93 4.01
CA GLU A 194 24.31 26.12 4.74
C GLU A 194 25.49 25.77 5.63
N ASP A 195 26.56 26.56 5.56
CA ASP A 195 27.79 26.40 6.35
C ASP A 195 28.38 24.96 6.31
N GLY A 196 28.34 24.34 5.13
CA GLY A 196 28.84 22.97 4.91
C GLY A 196 27.94 21.85 5.44
N LYS A 197 26.80 22.17 6.04
CA LYS A 197 25.75 21.20 6.41
C LYS A 197 24.79 21.00 5.25
N ARG A 198 24.40 19.77 5.03
CA ARG A 198 23.46 19.37 3.99
C ARG A 198 22.32 18.58 4.57
N GLU A 199 21.09 18.97 4.26
CA GLU A 199 19.90 18.24 4.70
C GLU A 199 18.89 18.09 3.57
N ARG A 200 18.18 16.98 3.63
CA ARG A 200 17.16 16.63 2.64
C ARG A 200 15.77 16.81 3.22
N GLY A 201 14.85 17.30 2.39
CA GLY A 201 13.41 17.21 2.61
C GLY A 201 12.74 16.56 1.41
N SER A 202 11.63 15.91 1.63
CA SER A 202 10.87 15.25 0.57
C SER A 202 9.39 15.34 0.83
N CYS A 203 8.64 15.57 -0.24
CA CYS A 203 7.19 15.52 -0.20
C CYS A 203 6.67 14.98 -1.54
N GLY A 204 5.43 14.54 -1.56
CA GLY A 204 4.80 14.03 -2.76
C GLY A 204 3.46 13.42 -2.44
N SER A 205 2.76 13.04 -3.49
CA SER A 205 1.44 12.44 -3.36
C SER A 205 1.15 11.51 -4.52
N GLY A 206 0.13 10.68 -4.35
CA GLY A 206 -0.35 9.80 -5.39
C GLY A 206 -1.71 9.21 -5.04
N GLY A 207 -2.29 8.51 -6.02
CA GLY A 207 -3.60 7.89 -5.84
C GLY A 207 -4.15 7.37 -7.16
N ARG A 208 -5.43 7.00 -7.14
CA ARG A 208 -6.13 6.42 -8.29
C ARG A 208 -6.99 7.47 -9.00
N PHE A 209 -6.29 8.40 -9.65
CA PHE A 209 -6.85 9.53 -10.40
C PHE A 209 -5.94 9.91 -11.57
N GLY A 210 -6.27 10.98 -12.33
CA GLY A 210 -5.45 11.50 -13.42
C GLY A 210 -4.32 12.42 -12.93
N LEU A 211 -3.31 12.65 -13.77
CA LEU A 211 -2.20 13.56 -13.47
C LEU A 211 -2.65 15.03 -13.36
N ASP A 212 -3.77 15.40 -13.96
CA ASP A 212 -4.41 16.72 -13.88
C ASP A 212 -4.72 17.13 -12.43
N TRP A 213 -4.96 16.17 -11.53
CA TRP A 213 -5.15 16.39 -10.10
C TRP A 213 -4.02 17.19 -9.43
N PHE A 214 -2.80 17.10 -9.94
CA PHE A 214 -1.67 17.86 -9.40
C PHE A 214 -1.73 19.35 -9.72
N PHE A 215 -2.54 19.76 -10.72
CA PHE A 215 -2.80 21.15 -11.06
C PHE A 215 -3.98 21.78 -10.32
N ASP A 216 -4.74 21.00 -9.53
CA ASP A 216 -5.83 21.55 -8.73
C ASP A 216 -5.33 22.63 -7.76
N VAL A 217 -6.15 23.65 -7.55
CA VAL A 217 -5.86 24.73 -6.59
C VAL A 217 -6.36 24.31 -5.20
N VAL A 218 -5.46 24.30 -4.23
CA VAL A 218 -5.72 23.98 -2.83
C VAL A 218 -5.07 25.03 -1.94
N ASN A 219 -5.83 25.65 -1.04
CA ASN A 219 -5.36 26.70 -0.15
C ASN A 219 -4.73 27.91 -0.89
N GLY A 220 -5.21 28.22 -2.10
CA GLY A 220 -4.76 29.36 -2.91
C GLY A 220 -3.58 29.07 -3.84
N ASP A 221 -2.94 27.92 -3.75
CA ASP A 221 -1.83 27.50 -4.62
C ASP A 221 -2.16 26.21 -5.39
N ILE A 222 -1.46 25.96 -6.50
CA ILE A 222 -1.48 24.69 -7.21
C ILE A 222 -0.97 23.59 -6.26
N ARG A 223 -1.63 22.45 -6.22
CA ARG A 223 -1.32 21.33 -5.31
C ARG A 223 0.16 20.91 -5.37
N ALA A 224 0.73 20.78 -6.57
CA ALA A 224 2.15 20.43 -6.74
C ALA A 224 3.10 21.49 -6.18
N VAL A 225 2.70 22.77 -6.21
CA VAL A 225 3.43 23.90 -5.59
C VAL A 225 3.48 23.72 -4.07
N ASN A 226 2.36 23.34 -3.44
CA ASN A 226 2.33 23.08 -2.00
C ASN A 226 3.27 21.95 -1.60
N PHE A 227 3.37 20.88 -2.41
CA PHE A 227 4.32 19.78 -2.15
C PHE A 227 5.78 20.22 -2.29
N ALA A 228 6.10 21.07 -3.26
CA ALA A 228 7.45 21.62 -3.41
C ALA A 228 7.85 22.49 -2.21
N LYS A 229 6.96 23.38 -1.75
CA LYS A 229 7.16 24.21 -0.56
C LYS A 229 7.35 23.35 0.70
N GLU A 230 6.54 22.29 0.85
CA GLU A 230 6.65 21.37 1.99
C GLU A 230 7.99 20.61 2.00
N ALA A 231 8.48 20.15 0.84
CA ALA A 231 9.79 19.51 0.76
C ALA A 231 10.92 20.47 1.19
N VAL A 232 10.86 21.74 0.77
CA VAL A 232 11.83 22.77 1.21
C VAL A 232 11.71 23.03 2.71
N ARG A 233 10.48 23.20 3.25
CA ARG A 233 10.25 23.39 4.68
C ARG A 233 10.89 22.28 5.52
N GLN A 234 10.68 21.01 5.15
CA GLN A 234 11.27 19.86 5.86
C GLN A 234 12.81 19.90 5.82
N ALA A 235 13.41 20.20 4.69
CA ALA A 235 14.86 20.31 4.56
C ALA A 235 15.43 21.40 5.48
N LEU A 236 14.78 22.56 5.54
CA LEU A 236 15.19 23.70 6.39
C LEU A 236 15.02 23.39 7.88
N VAL A 237 13.95 22.69 8.27
CA VAL A 237 13.75 22.21 9.65
C VAL A 237 14.90 21.29 10.06
N ASN A 238 15.25 20.33 9.21
CA ASN A 238 16.34 19.38 9.48
C ASN A 238 17.71 20.08 9.55
N LEU A 239 17.92 21.14 8.78
CA LEU A 239 19.16 21.91 8.80
C LEU A 239 19.41 22.56 10.17
N SER A 240 18.34 23.00 10.85
CA SER A 240 18.40 23.58 12.20
C SER A 240 18.31 22.55 13.33
N ALA A 241 18.07 21.27 13.00
CA ALA A 241 17.82 20.22 13.99
C ALA A 241 19.08 19.86 14.79
N VAL A 242 18.88 19.63 16.09
CA VAL A 242 19.92 19.10 17.00
C VAL A 242 19.83 17.56 17.10
N ALA A 243 20.82 16.91 17.70
CA ALA A 243 20.80 15.46 17.92
C ALA A 243 19.60 15.08 18.81
N ALA A 244 18.88 14.02 18.43
CA ALA A 244 17.79 13.48 19.25
C ALA A 244 18.34 12.84 20.54
N PRO A 245 17.61 12.95 21.68
CA PRO A 245 17.98 12.23 22.89
C PRO A 245 17.76 10.71 22.69
N ALA A 246 18.60 9.93 23.35
CA ALA A 246 18.44 8.47 23.42
C ALA A 246 17.83 8.05 24.76
N GLY A 247 17.06 6.98 24.77
CA GLY A 247 16.49 6.40 25.99
C GLY A 247 15.01 6.04 25.86
N LEU A 248 14.44 5.61 26.96
CA LEU A 248 13.04 5.27 27.10
C LEU A 248 12.26 6.53 27.46
N MET A 249 11.27 6.90 26.64
CA MET A 249 10.53 8.14 26.85
C MET A 249 9.16 8.13 26.17
N PRO A 250 8.24 9.04 26.56
CA PRO A 250 7.00 9.26 25.83
C PRO A 250 7.25 9.82 24.43
N VAL A 251 6.45 9.33 23.47
CA VAL A 251 6.47 9.83 22.09
C VAL A 251 5.04 10.14 21.64
N VAL A 252 4.83 11.32 21.08
CA VAL A 252 3.60 11.67 20.35
C VAL A 252 3.89 11.51 18.87
N LEU A 253 3.12 10.63 18.21
CA LEU A 253 3.15 10.47 16.77
C LEU A 253 2.15 11.42 16.13
N GLY A 254 2.51 11.99 14.98
CA GLY A 254 1.60 12.80 14.18
C GLY A 254 0.49 11.98 13.51
N ALA A 255 -0.48 12.67 12.93
CA ALA A 255 -1.51 12.06 12.10
C ALA A 255 -0.98 11.69 10.71
N GLY A 256 -1.67 10.83 9.99
CA GLY A 256 -1.39 10.46 8.61
C GLY A 256 -0.24 9.47 8.43
N TRP A 257 0.87 9.88 7.79
CA TRP A 257 1.99 9.00 7.41
C TRP A 257 2.62 8.19 8.58
N PRO A 258 2.73 8.68 9.82
CA PRO A 258 3.17 7.85 10.94
C PRO A 258 2.34 6.58 11.17
N GLY A 259 1.16 6.46 10.56
CA GLY A 259 0.38 5.22 10.45
C GLY A 259 1.12 4.05 9.78
N VAL A 260 2.28 4.29 9.17
CA VAL A 260 3.19 3.21 8.72
C VAL A 260 3.62 2.33 9.91
N LEU A 261 3.65 2.88 11.13
CA LEU A 261 3.86 2.07 12.35
C LEU A 261 2.76 1.00 12.50
N LEU A 262 1.50 1.35 12.24
CA LEU A 262 0.40 0.38 12.31
C LEU A 262 0.50 -0.67 11.21
N HIS A 263 0.93 -0.28 10.01
CA HIS A 263 1.17 -1.19 8.90
C HIS A 263 2.19 -2.26 9.29
N GLU A 264 3.30 -1.87 9.89
CA GLU A 264 4.36 -2.77 10.30
C GLU A 264 4.05 -3.51 11.62
N ALA A 265 3.65 -2.76 12.66
CA ALA A 265 3.47 -3.32 14.00
C ALA A 265 2.25 -4.23 14.12
N VAL A 266 1.23 -4.01 13.29
CA VAL A 266 -0.07 -4.69 13.35
C VAL A 266 -0.40 -5.35 12.01
N GLY A 267 -0.36 -4.61 10.92
CA GLY A 267 -0.89 -5.01 9.63
C GLY A 267 -0.30 -6.31 9.10
N HIS A 268 1.02 -6.39 8.95
CA HIS A 268 1.69 -7.63 8.50
C HIS A 268 1.44 -8.81 9.45
N GLY A 269 1.38 -8.56 10.75
CA GLY A 269 1.07 -9.58 11.73
C GLY A 269 -0.36 -10.14 11.63
N LEU A 270 -1.27 -9.42 10.99
CA LEU A 270 -2.67 -9.80 10.79
C LEU A 270 -2.98 -10.35 9.38
N GLU A 271 -1.98 -10.62 8.57
CA GLU A 271 -2.14 -11.33 7.30
C GLU A 271 -2.42 -12.82 7.55
N GLY A 272 -3.41 -13.38 6.87
CA GLY A 272 -3.98 -14.69 7.17
C GLY A 272 -3.02 -15.87 6.97
N ASP A 273 -2.12 -15.78 6.02
CA ASP A 273 -1.13 -16.83 5.74
C ASP A 273 -0.12 -17.03 6.88
N PHE A 274 0.35 -15.93 7.52
CA PHE A 274 1.21 -16.02 8.70
C PHE A 274 0.46 -16.59 9.90
N ASN A 275 -0.80 -16.19 10.08
CA ASN A 275 -1.63 -16.68 11.20
C ASN A 275 -2.03 -18.16 11.03
N ARG A 276 -2.33 -18.59 9.80
CA ARG A 276 -2.61 -20.00 9.50
C ARG A 276 -1.37 -20.89 9.72
N LYS A 277 -0.18 -20.37 9.38
CA LYS A 277 1.10 -21.08 9.57
C LYS A 277 1.67 -20.94 10.98
N GLU A 278 0.94 -20.30 11.90
CA GLU A 278 1.34 -20.07 13.29
C GLU A 278 2.68 -19.32 13.44
N SER A 279 2.98 -18.42 12.51
CA SER A 279 4.24 -17.66 12.45
C SER A 279 4.08 -16.17 12.81
N SER A 280 2.91 -15.76 13.28
CA SER A 280 2.64 -14.38 13.74
C SER A 280 2.45 -14.31 15.24
N LEU A 281 2.82 -13.19 15.84
CA LEU A 281 2.51 -12.86 17.25
C LEU A 281 1.01 -12.80 17.55
N PHE A 282 0.16 -12.62 16.52
CA PHE A 282 -1.29 -12.53 16.65
C PHE A 282 -1.98 -13.87 16.48
N THR A 283 -1.24 -14.94 16.22
CA THR A 283 -1.82 -16.28 16.01
C THR A 283 -2.63 -16.74 17.23
N GLY A 284 -3.88 -17.13 16.99
CA GLY A 284 -4.79 -17.64 18.03
C GLY A 284 -5.37 -16.59 18.98
N LYS A 285 -5.11 -15.30 18.76
CA LYS A 285 -5.51 -14.21 19.67
C LYS A 285 -6.85 -13.53 19.32
N ILE A 286 -7.64 -14.08 18.41
CA ILE A 286 -8.99 -13.55 18.12
C ILE A 286 -9.82 -13.53 19.40
N GLY A 287 -10.39 -12.36 19.75
CA GLY A 287 -11.14 -12.11 20.97
C GLY A 287 -10.28 -11.66 22.17
N GLU A 288 -8.94 -11.61 22.04
CA GLU A 288 -8.05 -11.13 23.08
C GLU A 288 -7.73 -9.63 22.91
N LEU A 289 -7.37 -8.98 24.00
CA LEU A 289 -6.87 -7.61 24.04
C LEU A 289 -5.41 -7.61 23.56
N VAL A 290 -5.17 -7.05 22.37
CA VAL A 290 -3.84 -7.03 21.73
C VAL A 290 -3.24 -5.63 21.64
N THR A 291 -4.04 -4.57 21.82
CA THR A 291 -3.60 -3.17 21.87
C THR A 291 -4.30 -2.45 23.01
N SER A 292 -3.99 -1.17 23.25
CA SER A 292 -4.78 -0.31 24.13
C SER A 292 -6.27 -0.31 23.71
N PRO A 293 -7.22 -0.31 24.66
CA PRO A 293 -8.66 -0.21 24.36
C PRO A 293 -9.06 1.07 23.59
N LEU A 294 -8.17 2.04 23.51
CA LEU A 294 -8.36 3.27 22.70
C LEU A 294 -8.18 3.04 21.21
N CYS A 295 -7.64 1.88 20.79
CA CYS A 295 -7.28 1.62 19.41
C CYS A 295 -8.37 0.81 18.71
N THR A 296 -8.93 1.37 17.64
CA THR A 296 -9.73 0.64 16.64
C THR A 296 -9.02 0.77 15.28
N ILE A 297 -8.62 -0.37 14.70
CA ILE A 297 -7.80 -0.43 13.48
C ILE A 297 -8.54 -1.21 12.41
N VAL A 298 -8.56 -0.65 11.21
CA VAL A 298 -9.23 -1.23 10.05
C VAL A 298 -8.27 -1.36 8.86
N ASP A 299 -8.55 -2.31 7.95
CA ASP A 299 -8.01 -2.33 6.60
C ASP A 299 -9.17 -2.10 5.62
N ASP A 300 -9.13 -0.98 4.90
CA ASP A 300 -10.26 -0.51 4.09
C ASP A 300 -9.87 -0.26 2.63
N GLY A 301 -10.15 -1.25 1.78
CA GLY A 301 -9.99 -1.13 0.33
C GLY A 301 -11.08 -0.30 -0.35
N THR A 302 -12.09 0.20 0.39
CA THR A 302 -13.28 0.86 -0.18
C THR A 302 -13.19 2.37 -0.27
N LEU A 303 -12.13 2.98 0.25
CA LEU A 303 -11.94 4.42 0.22
C LEU A 303 -11.79 4.94 -1.21
N GLN A 304 -12.43 6.10 -1.52
CA GLN A 304 -12.41 6.64 -2.87
C GLN A 304 -11.03 7.18 -3.25
N ASN A 305 -10.55 6.83 -4.44
CA ASN A 305 -9.34 7.35 -5.07
C ASN A 305 -8.04 7.14 -4.29
N ARG A 306 -8.05 6.37 -3.17
CA ARG A 306 -6.84 6.14 -2.38
C ARG A 306 -5.92 5.14 -3.08
N ARG A 307 -4.61 5.26 -2.82
CA ARG A 307 -3.56 4.44 -3.44
C ARG A 307 -3.75 2.94 -3.19
N GLY A 308 -4.10 2.55 -1.97
CA GLY A 308 -4.33 1.15 -1.60
C GLY A 308 -5.71 0.61 -1.98
N SER A 309 -6.64 1.44 -2.43
CA SER A 309 -8.02 1.03 -2.74
C SER A 309 -8.13 0.20 -4.00
N LEU A 310 -9.09 -0.72 -4.02
CA LEU A 310 -9.38 -1.61 -5.14
C LEU A 310 -10.90 -1.73 -5.31
N THR A 311 -11.37 -1.88 -6.55
CA THR A 311 -12.76 -2.28 -6.83
C THR A 311 -12.97 -3.75 -6.49
N ILE A 312 -12.02 -4.59 -6.94
CA ILE A 312 -11.89 -6.00 -6.60
C ILE A 312 -10.42 -6.29 -6.30
N ASP A 313 -10.12 -7.30 -5.46
CA ASP A 313 -8.78 -7.81 -5.29
C ASP A 313 -8.33 -8.69 -6.48
N ASP A 314 -7.13 -9.24 -6.45
CA ASP A 314 -6.55 -10.00 -7.55
C ASP A 314 -7.03 -11.47 -7.60
N GLU A 315 -8.03 -11.81 -6.80
CA GLU A 315 -8.80 -13.05 -6.85
C GLU A 315 -10.28 -12.79 -7.22
N GLY A 316 -10.63 -11.52 -7.57
CA GLY A 316 -11.96 -11.11 -7.97
C GLY A 316 -12.94 -10.92 -6.80
N VAL A 317 -12.45 -10.82 -5.57
CA VAL A 317 -13.27 -10.53 -4.39
C VAL A 317 -13.50 -9.02 -4.28
N PRO A 318 -14.75 -8.53 -4.13
CA PRO A 318 -15.00 -7.10 -3.90
C PRO A 318 -14.28 -6.59 -2.66
N SER A 319 -13.70 -5.38 -2.76
CA SER A 319 -13.08 -4.70 -1.62
C SER A 319 -14.05 -4.50 -0.46
N GLN A 320 -13.52 -4.59 0.74
CA GLN A 320 -14.26 -4.47 2.00
C GLN A 320 -13.53 -3.51 2.95
N CYS A 321 -14.26 -3.02 3.95
CA CYS A 321 -13.72 -2.41 5.15
C CYS A 321 -13.68 -3.48 6.25
N ASN A 322 -12.50 -3.97 6.55
CA ASN A 322 -12.28 -5.05 7.51
C ASN A 322 -11.86 -4.46 8.85
N VAL A 323 -12.68 -4.62 9.88
CA VAL A 323 -12.29 -4.25 11.25
C VAL A 323 -11.33 -5.33 11.76
N LEU A 324 -10.07 -4.98 11.90
CA LEU A 324 -9.02 -5.90 12.37
C LEU A 324 -8.95 -5.93 13.90
N ILE A 325 -8.95 -4.75 14.52
CA ILE A 325 -8.95 -4.57 15.98
C ILE A 325 -10.06 -3.58 16.32
N LYS A 326 -10.89 -3.90 17.30
CA LYS A 326 -11.95 -3.03 17.80
C LYS A 326 -11.79 -2.83 19.31
N ASP A 327 -11.66 -1.59 19.76
CA ASP A 327 -11.49 -1.24 21.17
C ASP A 327 -10.38 -2.10 21.84
N GLY A 328 -9.26 -2.27 21.13
CA GLY A 328 -8.11 -3.07 21.54
C GLY A 328 -8.23 -4.59 21.32
N ILE A 329 -9.40 -5.10 20.99
CA ILE A 329 -9.69 -6.53 20.86
C ILE A 329 -9.55 -6.98 19.39
N LEU A 330 -8.73 -8.01 19.15
CA LEU A 330 -8.55 -8.61 17.82
C LEU A 330 -9.85 -9.25 17.32
N GLN A 331 -10.29 -8.84 16.11
CA GLN A 331 -11.53 -9.31 15.49
C GLN A 331 -11.30 -10.39 14.43
N GLY A 332 -10.20 -10.32 13.68
CA GLY A 332 -9.93 -11.23 12.59
C GLY A 332 -8.65 -10.90 11.83
N TYR A 333 -8.42 -11.64 10.75
CA TYR A 333 -7.25 -11.51 9.89
C TYR A 333 -7.65 -11.14 8.46
N MET A 334 -6.75 -10.51 7.72
CA MET A 334 -6.89 -10.29 6.28
C MET A 334 -6.68 -11.59 5.52
N GLN A 335 -7.59 -11.92 4.62
CA GLN A 335 -7.64 -13.24 3.98
C GLN A 335 -7.68 -13.14 2.45
N ASP A 336 -6.88 -13.99 1.79
CA ASP A 336 -7.10 -14.42 0.41
C ASP A 336 -8.04 -15.62 0.36
N LYS A 337 -8.40 -16.10 -0.84
CA LYS A 337 -9.30 -17.27 -0.99
C LYS A 337 -8.68 -18.56 -0.42
N LEU A 338 -7.37 -18.77 -0.60
CA LEU A 338 -6.70 -19.99 -0.12
C LEU A 338 -6.71 -20.06 1.40
N ASN A 339 -6.22 -19.01 2.07
CA ASN A 339 -6.11 -19.02 3.53
C ASN A 339 -7.48 -18.93 4.20
N ALA A 340 -8.44 -18.19 3.62
CA ALA A 340 -9.83 -18.16 4.07
C ALA A 340 -10.46 -19.56 4.06
N ARG A 341 -10.29 -20.31 2.96
CA ARG A 341 -10.80 -21.69 2.86
C ARG A 341 -10.18 -22.60 3.90
N LEU A 342 -8.85 -22.56 4.06
CA LEU A 342 -8.14 -23.42 5.00
C LEU A 342 -8.43 -23.11 6.47
N MET A 343 -8.77 -21.86 6.77
CA MET A 343 -9.16 -21.42 8.12
C MET A 343 -10.67 -21.46 8.35
N GLY A 344 -11.48 -21.85 7.35
CA GLY A 344 -12.95 -21.96 7.47
C GLY A 344 -13.66 -20.60 7.62
N VAL A 345 -13.07 -19.52 7.06
CA VAL A 345 -13.62 -18.16 7.09
C VAL A 345 -13.88 -17.64 5.67
N LYS A 346 -14.42 -16.42 5.53
CA LYS A 346 -14.63 -15.78 4.24
C LYS A 346 -13.39 -14.98 3.81
N PRO A 347 -13.11 -14.86 2.49
CA PRO A 347 -12.10 -13.94 1.98
C PRO A 347 -12.51 -12.49 2.26
N THR A 348 -11.51 -11.63 2.47
CA THR A 348 -11.71 -10.24 2.92
C THR A 348 -11.42 -9.18 1.86
N GLY A 349 -11.15 -9.59 0.60
CA GLY A 349 -10.78 -8.67 -0.47
C GLY A 349 -9.31 -8.21 -0.36
N ASN A 350 -8.47 -9.05 0.22
CA ASN A 350 -7.04 -8.80 0.45
C ASN A 350 -6.13 -9.76 -0.32
N GLY A 351 -6.66 -10.59 -1.22
CA GLY A 351 -5.87 -11.47 -2.08
C GLY A 351 -5.18 -10.66 -3.17
N ARG A 352 -3.91 -10.24 -2.96
CA ARG A 352 -3.21 -9.32 -3.86
C ARG A 352 -1.93 -9.93 -4.41
N ARG A 353 -1.56 -9.54 -5.64
CA ARG A 353 -0.32 -9.91 -6.32
C ARG A 353 0.29 -8.68 -7.02
N GLU A 354 1.59 -8.71 -7.26
CA GLU A 354 2.28 -7.63 -7.98
C GLU A 354 1.90 -7.62 -9.47
N SER A 355 1.86 -8.79 -10.11
CA SER A 355 1.52 -8.92 -11.53
C SER A 355 0.98 -10.33 -11.87
N TYR A 356 0.65 -10.55 -13.14
CA TYR A 356 0.27 -11.86 -13.65
C TYR A 356 1.35 -12.94 -13.44
N ALA A 357 2.61 -12.55 -13.26
CA ALA A 357 3.73 -13.47 -13.03
C ALA A 357 3.90 -13.87 -11.54
N HIS A 358 2.97 -13.46 -10.67
CA HIS A 358 3.07 -13.67 -9.23
C HIS A 358 1.82 -14.36 -8.66
N LEU A 359 2.02 -15.10 -7.55
CA LEU A 359 0.92 -15.67 -6.77
C LEU A 359 0.23 -14.61 -5.91
N PRO A 360 -1.10 -14.62 -5.80
CA PRO A 360 -1.78 -13.78 -4.82
C PRO A 360 -1.53 -14.29 -3.40
N MET A 361 -1.51 -13.36 -2.46
CA MET A 361 -1.38 -13.62 -1.03
C MET A 361 -2.15 -12.56 -0.23
N PRO A 362 -2.44 -12.79 1.06
CA PRO A 362 -3.04 -11.76 1.90
C PRO A 362 -2.12 -10.55 2.00
N ARG A 363 -2.64 -9.36 1.67
CA ARG A 363 -1.93 -8.08 1.70
C ARG A 363 -2.87 -6.96 2.13
N MET A 364 -2.34 -5.99 2.83
CA MET A 364 -3.05 -4.77 3.22
C MET A 364 -3.52 -3.97 1.99
N THR A 365 -4.57 -3.17 2.20
CA THR A 365 -5.08 -2.14 1.27
C THR A 365 -4.79 -0.75 1.83
N ASN A 366 -5.72 -0.13 2.55
CA ASN A 366 -5.44 1.07 3.35
C ASN A 366 -5.66 0.71 4.82
N THR A 367 -4.57 0.56 5.55
CA THR A 367 -4.61 0.20 6.98
C THR A 367 -4.50 1.45 7.83
N TYR A 368 -5.50 1.74 8.64
CA TYR A 368 -5.49 2.94 9.47
C TYR A 368 -6.24 2.77 10.80
N MET A 369 -5.92 3.66 11.76
CA MET A 369 -6.61 3.77 13.04
C MET A 369 -7.74 4.79 12.95
N LEU A 370 -8.88 4.48 13.53
CA LEU A 370 -10.00 5.41 13.68
C LEU A 370 -9.69 6.47 14.74
N ALA A 371 -10.35 7.63 14.62
CA ALA A 371 -10.23 8.72 15.57
C ALA A 371 -10.64 8.32 17.00
N GLY A 372 -9.91 8.86 17.97
CA GLY A 372 -10.22 8.77 19.39
C GLY A 372 -11.05 9.96 19.88
N GLN A 373 -10.75 10.44 21.08
CA GLN A 373 -11.52 11.51 21.72
C GLN A 373 -10.67 12.68 22.27
N SER A 374 -9.34 12.56 22.22
CA SER A 374 -8.45 13.58 22.76
C SER A 374 -8.20 14.69 21.74
N LYS A 375 -7.91 15.91 22.20
CA LYS A 375 -7.41 16.95 21.31
C LYS A 375 -5.90 16.84 21.16
N PHE A 376 -5.35 17.23 20.01
CA PHE A 376 -3.90 17.20 19.77
C PHE A 376 -3.13 17.96 20.84
N ASP A 377 -3.61 19.15 21.24
CA ASP A 377 -2.96 19.97 22.26
C ASP A 377 -2.93 19.28 23.65
N ASP A 378 -3.92 18.42 23.94
CA ASP A 378 -3.93 17.64 25.18
C ASP A 378 -2.83 16.57 25.16
N LEU A 379 -2.59 15.95 24.00
CA LEU A 379 -1.50 14.97 23.85
C LEU A 379 -0.16 15.64 24.16
N ILE A 380 0.12 16.79 23.53
CA ILE A 380 1.38 17.52 23.71
C ILE A 380 1.52 18.02 25.14
N SER A 381 0.48 18.64 25.72
CA SER A 381 0.52 19.21 27.06
C SER A 381 0.68 18.15 28.15
N SER A 382 0.30 16.90 27.90
CA SER A 382 0.45 15.77 28.84
C SER A 382 1.89 15.24 28.97
N VAL A 383 2.82 15.72 28.15
CA VAL A 383 4.21 15.24 28.10
C VAL A 383 5.16 16.25 28.70
N GLU A 384 5.79 15.92 29.85
CA GLU A 384 6.79 16.80 30.49
C GLU A 384 8.10 16.84 29.70
N ARG A 385 8.54 15.67 29.20
CA ARG A 385 9.74 15.53 28.33
C ARG A 385 9.56 14.32 27.42
N GLY A 386 9.68 14.53 26.10
CA GLY A 386 9.49 13.49 25.10
C GLY A 386 9.79 13.97 23.70
N ILE A 387 9.31 13.21 22.73
CA ILE A 387 9.47 13.50 21.29
C ILE A 387 8.07 13.64 20.65
N TYR A 388 7.92 14.63 19.77
CA TYR A 388 6.87 14.69 18.76
C TYR A 388 7.44 14.30 17.40
N ALA A 389 6.90 13.27 16.78
CA ALA A 389 7.33 12.75 15.47
C ALA A 389 6.19 12.85 14.45
N PRO A 390 6.07 14.00 13.73
CA PRO A 390 5.05 14.17 12.69
C PRO A 390 5.30 13.33 11.44
N HIS A 391 6.57 13.02 11.11
CA HIS A 391 6.91 12.30 9.87
C HIS A 391 7.97 11.22 10.09
N PHE A 392 7.81 10.10 9.39
CA PHE A 392 8.76 9.01 9.32
C PHE A 392 9.46 8.95 7.96
N GLY A 393 10.74 8.60 7.97
CA GLY A 393 11.53 8.36 6.75
C GLY A 393 11.37 6.94 6.20
N GLY A 394 11.10 5.99 7.07
CA GLY A 394 10.92 4.58 6.74
C GLY A 394 11.14 3.68 7.95
N GLY A 395 10.80 2.41 7.80
CA GLY A 395 10.96 1.41 8.85
C GLY A 395 10.82 0.00 8.31
N GLN A 396 11.02 -0.96 9.20
CA GLN A 396 10.86 -2.39 8.93
C GLN A 396 10.43 -3.14 10.19
N VAL A 397 9.77 -4.27 10.00
CA VAL A 397 9.37 -5.19 11.07
C VAL A 397 9.88 -6.60 10.80
N ASP A 398 10.25 -7.28 11.87
CA ASP A 398 10.36 -8.74 11.90
C ASP A 398 9.00 -9.31 12.35
N ILE A 399 8.26 -9.92 11.43
CA ILE A 399 6.87 -10.35 11.63
C ILE A 399 6.78 -11.42 12.73
N THR A 400 7.80 -12.27 12.87
CA THR A 400 7.82 -13.37 13.84
C THR A 400 7.99 -12.86 15.27
N SER A 401 8.93 -11.93 15.48
CA SER A 401 9.18 -11.34 16.80
C SER A 401 8.37 -10.06 17.06
N GLY A 402 7.76 -9.47 16.02
CA GLY A 402 7.06 -8.20 16.07
C GLY A 402 7.97 -6.99 16.34
N LYS A 403 9.28 -7.17 16.35
CA LYS A 403 10.23 -6.08 16.58
C LYS A 403 10.31 -5.18 15.35
N PHE A 404 10.22 -3.88 15.57
CA PHE A 404 10.32 -2.88 14.52
C PHE A 404 11.37 -1.82 14.83
N VAL A 405 11.83 -1.17 13.77
CA VAL A 405 12.72 -0.01 13.80
C VAL A 405 12.21 1.01 12.80
N PHE A 406 11.95 2.25 13.24
CA PHE A 406 11.54 3.38 12.41
C PHE A 406 12.47 4.56 12.58
N SER A 407 12.89 5.18 11.48
CA SER A 407 13.59 6.45 11.50
C SER A 407 12.61 7.59 11.29
N THR A 408 12.74 8.67 12.06
CA THR A 408 11.97 9.90 11.81
C THR A 408 12.64 10.72 10.70
N SER A 409 11.86 11.27 9.78
CA SER A 409 12.31 12.28 8.81
C SER A 409 12.13 13.71 9.32
N GLU A 410 11.26 13.88 10.31
CA GLU A 410 11.04 15.12 11.04
C GLU A 410 10.60 14.79 12.47
N ALA A 411 11.23 15.40 13.46
CA ALA A 411 10.86 15.24 14.86
C ALA A 411 11.22 16.48 15.70
N TYR A 412 10.60 16.62 16.86
CA TYR A 412 10.78 17.74 17.76
C TYR A 412 10.85 17.27 19.21
N LEU A 413 11.55 18.02 20.06
CA LEU A 413 11.47 17.85 21.50
C LEU A 413 10.11 18.37 22.01
N ILE A 414 9.55 17.64 22.95
CA ILE A 414 8.48 18.15 23.83
C ILE A 414 9.12 18.43 25.19
N GLU A 415 9.00 19.67 25.65
CA GLU A 415 9.50 20.11 26.96
C GLU A 415 8.39 20.90 27.68
N LYS A 416 8.01 20.46 28.87
CA LYS A 416 6.96 21.10 29.71
C LYS A 416 5.64 21.29 28.94
N GLY A 417 5.21 20.25 28.22
CA GLY A 417 3.96 20.27 27.46
C GLY A 417 3.96 21.17 26.21
N LYS A 418 5.14 21.48 25.65
CA LYS A 418 5.27 22.32 24.45
C LYS A 418 6.25 21.70 23.45
N ILE A 419 5.92 21.78 22.16
CA ILE A 419 6.85 21.48 21.07
C ILE A 419 7.90 22.60 21.04
N THR A 420 9.19 22.21 21.05
CA THR A 420 10.31 23.16 21.12
C THR A 420 11.25 23.05 19.94
N LYS A 421 12.41 22.38 20.09
CA LYS A 421 13.45 22.34 19.07
C LYS A 421 13.28 21.16 18.11
N PRO A 422 13.53 21.33 16.82
CA PRO A 422 13.63 20.20 15.91
C PRO A 422 14.82 19.31 16.29
N VAL A 423 14.64 17.99 16.13
CA VAL A 423 15.67 16.98 16.35
C VAL A 423 15.80 16.06 15.15
N LYS A 424 17.00 15.53 14.92
CA LYS A 424 17.30 14.57 13.86
C LYS A 424 17.96 13.31 14.40
N GLY A 425 17.86 12.23 13.63
CA GLY A 425 18.42 10.95 14.00
C GLY A 425 17.63 10.19 15.07
N ALA A 426 16.40 10.61 15.37
CA ALA A 426 15.53 9.86 16.23
C ALA A 426 15.10 8.56 15.54
N THR A 427 15.32 7.44 16.22
CA THR A 427 14.91 6.11 15.76
C THR A 427 14.01 5.49 16.82
N LEU A 428 12.80 5.08 16.44
CA LEU A 428 11.86 4.42 17.35
C LEU A 428 12.04 2.91 17.24
N ILE A 429 12.22 2.26 18.38
CA ILE A 429 12.48 0.82 18.47
C ILE A 429 11.49 0.21 19.47
N GLY A 430 10.81 -0.85 19.05
CA GLY A 430 9.83 -1.52 19.92
C GLY A 430 9.37 -2.86 19.40
N SER A 431 8.41 -3.44 20.10
CA SER A 431 7.61 -4.59 19.67
C SER A 431 6.18 -4.15 19.42
N GLY A 432 5.56 -4.63 18.34
CA GLY A 432 4.24 -4.15 17.89
C GLY A 432 3.18 -4.19 18.99
N ILE A 433 2.97 -5.34 19.62
CA ILE A 433 1.96 -5.49 20.68
C ILE A 433 2.31 -4.62 21.91
N ASP A 434 3.57 -4.67 22.38
CA ASP A 434 3.98 -3.94 23.58
C ASP A 434 3.79 -2.42 23.43
N VAL A 435 4.18 -1.88 22.27
CA VAL A 435 4.06 -0.45 21.98
C VAL A 435 2.60 -0.04 21.84
N MET A 436 1.80 -0.86 21.12
CA MET A 436 0.38 -0.56 20.93
C MET A 436 -0.44 -0.66 22.23
N GLN A 437 -0.02 -1.47 23.20
CA GLN A 437 -0.64 -1.52 24.53
C GLN A 437 -0.32 -0.27 25.36
N LYS A 438 0.77 0.46 25.07
CA LYS A 438 1.18 1.70 25.75
C LYS A 438 0.59 2.96 25.13
N VAL A 439 -0.30 2.84 24.15
CA VAL A 439 -1.07 3.99 23.63
C VAL A 439 -2.02 4.47 24.72
N SER A 440 -1.80 5.68 25.22
CA SER A 440 -2.54 6.28 26.34
C SER A 440 -3.50 7.39 25.91
N MET A 441 -3.30 7.98 24.74
CA MET A 441 -4.19 8.99 24.17
C MET A 441 -4.24 8.86 22.65
N VAL A 442 -5.43 9.07 22.08
CA VAL A 442 -5.69 9.05 20.62
C VAL A 442 -6.51 10.28 20.26
N ALA A 443 -6.04 11.06 19.29
CA ALA A 443 -6.69 12.30 18.88
C ALA A 443 -8.02 12.06 18.15
N ASP A 444 -8.86 13.09 18.09
CA ASP A 444 -10.22 13.05 17.55
C ASP A 444 -10.31 13.29 16.03
N GLU A 445 -9.16 13.43 15.35
CA GLU A 445 -9.07 13.57 13.89
C GLU A 445 -8.10 12.54 13.32
N THR A 446 -8.56 11.77 12.34
CA THR A 446 -7.72 10.82 11.60
C THR A 446 -7.33 11.40 10.25
N ASP A 447 -6.04 11.41 9.96
CA ASP A 447 -5.52 11.67 8.63
C ASP A 447 -5.03 10.38 7.96
N LEU A 448 -5.10 10.38 6.64
CA LEU A 448 -4.50 9.35 5.79
C LEU A 448 -3.23 9.92 5.14
N ASP A 449 -2.29 9.04 4.83
CA ASP A 449 -1.07 9.41 4.11
C ASP A 449 -1.38 10.07 2.76
N LEU A 450 -0.40 10.71 2.16
CA LEU A 450 -0.55 11.38 0.86
C LEU A 450 -0.56 10.43 -0.35
N GLY A 451 -0.66 9.11 -0.13
CA GLY A 451 -0.71 8.11 -1.20
C GLY A 451 0.65 7.78 -1.80
N ILE A 452 1.65 7.58 -0.96
CA ILE A 452 3.02 7.25 -1.37
C ILE A 452 3.43 5.82 -0.97
N GLY A 453 2.63 5.12 -0.18
CA GLY A 453 2.95 3.83 0.40
C GLY A 453 3.15 2.71 -0.63
N VAL A 454 4.17 1.89 -0.39
CA VAL A 454 4.45 0.63 -1.10
C VAL A 454 4.75 -0.42 -0.06
N CYS A 455 4.09 -1.57 -0.14
CA CYS A 455 4.27 -2.69 0.76
C CYS A 455 5.02 -3.82 0.05
N GLY A 456 6.11 -4.31 0.66
CA GLY A 456 6.89 -5.46 0.19
C GLY A 456 6.59 -6.72 0.99
N LYS A 457 6.39 -7.88 0.31
CA LYS A 457 6.28 -9.21 0.93
C LYS A 457 6.62 -10.27 -0.11
N ASP A 458 7.45 -11.23 0.26
CA ASP A 458 7.88 -12.36 -0.59
C ASP A 458 8.37 -11.91 -1.99
N GLY A 459 9.14 -10.82 -2.03
CA GLY A 459 9.67 -10.26 -3.28
C GLY A 459 8.65 -9.53 -4.14
N GLN A 460 7.41 -9.36 -3.70
CA GLN A 460 6.35 -8.65 -4.39
C GLN A 460 6.06 -7.30 -3.76
N SER A 461 5.83 -6.28 -4.57
CA SER A 461 5.47 -4.92 -4.17
C SER A 461 4.03 -4.58 -4.58
N VAL A 462 3.23 -4.04 -3.66
CA VAL A 462 1.87 -3.55 -3.96
C VAL A 462 1.65 -2.15 -3.40
N PRO A 463 0.86 -1.29 -4.10
CA PRO A 463 0.51 0.02 -3.58
C PRO A 463 -0.43 -0.11 -2.38
N VAL A 464 -0.16 0.65 -1.31
CA VAL A 464 -0.95 0.67 -0.08
C VAL A 464 -1.17 2.10 0.40
N GLY A 465 -2.16 2.28 1.27
CA GLY A 465 -2.36 3.48 2.07
C GLY A 465 -2.20 3.17 3.54
N VAL A 466 -1.84 4.17 4.31
CA VAL A 466 -1.76 4.11 5.77
C VAL A 466 -2.42 5.34 6.38
N GLY A 467 -2.73 5.29 7.66
CA GLY A 467 -3.25 6.46 8.35
C GLY A 467 -3.43 6.24 9.85
N GLN A 468 -3.48 7.33 10.57
CA GLN A 468 -3.80 7.33 11.98
C GLN A 468 -4.18 8.75 12.44
N PRO A 469 -4.89 8.90 13.56
CA PRO A 469 -4.91 10.14 14.30
C PRO A 469 -3.56 10.37 14.99
N ALA A 470 -3.27 11.58 15.45
CA ALA A 470 -2.16 11.75 16.37
C ALA A 470 -2.39 10.90 17.63
N LEU A 471 -1.34 10.25 18.11
CA LEU A 471 -1.42 9.38 19.28
C LEU A 471 -0.21 9.52 20.19
N LYS A 472 -0.41 9.28 21.48
CA LYS A 472 0.65 9.27 22.49
C LYS A 472 0.93 7.84 22.91
N ILE A 473 2.22 7.49 22.88
CA ILE A 473 2.77 6.26 23.45
C ILE A 473 3.54 6.67 24.71
N ASP A 474 3.16 6.13 25.88
CA ASP A 474 3.74 6.55 27.15
C ASP A 474 5.21 6.18 27.28
N GLU A 475 5.63 5.10 26.59
CA GLU A 475 6.99 4.60 26.75
C GLU A 475 7.42 3.81 25.50
N ILE A 476 8.43 4.33 24.78
CA ILE A 476 9.07 3.66 23.66
C ILE A 476 10.57 3.97 23.67
N THR A 477 11.40 3.04 23.18
CA THR A 477 12.82 3.30 23.04
C THR A 477 13.09 4.22 21.87
N VAL A 478 13.72 5.36 22.14
CA VAL A 478 14.26 6.28 21.16
C VAL A 478 15.76 6.08 21.08
N GLY A 479 16.27 5.70 19.91
CA GLY A 479 17.68 5.76 19.56
C GLY A 479 18.02 7.17 19.08
N GLY A 480 19.11 7.73 19.58
CA GLY A 480 19.62 9.04 19.17
C GLY A 480 20.97 8.91 18.47
N THR A 481 21.39 9.96 17.80
CA THR A 481 22.78 10.11 17.30
C THR A 481 23.57 10.86 18.38
N ASN A 482 24.43 10.15 19.10
CA ASN A 482 25.43 10.76 19.97
C ASN A 482 26.65 11.15 19.12
#